data_4124b9eceb2e8da5954244116ecdae8f
#
_entry.id   4124b9eceb2e8da5954244116ecdae8f
#
_cell.length_a   1.000
_cell.length_b   1.000
_cell.length_c   1.000
_cell.angle_alpha   90.00
_cell.angle_beta   90.00
_cell.angle_gamma   90.00
#
_symmetry.space_group_name_H-M   'P 1'
#
loop_
_entity.id
_entity.type
_entity.pdbx_description
1 polymer ?
#
loop_
_entity_poly.entity_id
_entity_poly.type
_entity_poly.pdbx_seq_one_letter_code
_entity_poly.pdbx_strand_id
1 'polypeptide(L)'
;MKRIVSLLLAAVLAPLILCQSAAAEGVSSSAPPQQNSGSIQKAVVFTLDASNSMNGNDRNRLAIDSIAQLIYSLPSNYVVGVVAYNTDIVAAQGMADSGSRDSIMKAADSVRYTGYTNAGTGLTKALELLDTVEASEKTVVMLSDGEIVMQDDAATAVSSGQFENAVTEAKNSGVVIHV
;
A
#
# COMPACT_ATOMS: atom_id res chain seq x y z
N MET A 1 62.82 23.58 -27.09
CA MET A 1 63.34 23.41 -28.49
C MET A 1 62.15 23.29 -29.42
N LYS A 2 62.10 24.24 -30.30
CA LYS A 2 61.61 24.20 -31.71
C LYS A 2 60.13 23.84 -31.86
N ARG A 3 59.30 24.78 -32.15
CA ARG A 3 59.04 25.43 -33.48
C ARG A 3 58.05 24.60 -34.25
N ILE A 4 57.04 25.06 -34.91
CA ILE A 4 56.70 26.31 -35.61
C ILE A 4 55.42 25.95 -36.37
N VAL A 5 54.39 26.76 -36.32
CA VAL A 5 53.89 27.59 -37.40
C VAL A 5 52.95 26.91 -38.41
N SER A 6 51.83 27.41 -38.51
CA SER A 6 51.27 28.29 -39.59
C SER A 6 50.44 27.50 -40.58
N LEU A 7 49.47 27.93 -41.19
CA LEU A 7 48.81 29.18 -41.55
C LEU A 7 47.62 28.85 -42.46
N LEU A 8 46.51 29.51 -42.30
CA LEU A 8 45.64 30.07 -43.29
C LEU A 8 45.29 29.28 -44.57
N LEU A 9 44.00 29.15 -44.90
CA LEU A 9 43.44 29.98 -45.92
C LEU A 9 41.94 29.76 -46.10
N ALA A 10 41.26 30.84 -46.14
CA ALA A 10 39.84 30.99 -46.42
C ALA A 10 39.52 30.64 -47.89
N ALA A 11 38.31 30.20 -48.15
CA ALA A 11 37.61 30.54 -49.36
C ALA A 11 36.11 30.37 -49.19
N VAL A 12 35.46 31.45 -49.25
CA VAL A 12 34.06 31.74 -49.48
C VAL A 12 33.56 31.06 -50.74
N LEU A 13 32.34 30.47 -50.64
CA LEU A 13 31.35 30.48 -51.73
C LEU A 13 30.03 29.86 -51.26
N ALA A 14 29.02 30.66 -51.00
CA ALA A 14 27.63 30.33 -51.22
C ALA A 14 27.31 30.54 -52.72
N PRO A 15 26.24 30.09 -53.30
CA PRO A 15 24.90 29.80 -52.76
C PRO A 15 24.25 28.55 -53.42
N LEU A 16 23.16 28.08 -52.95
CA LEU A 16 21.89 27.98 -53.70
C LEU A 16 20.81 27.27 -52.91
N ILE A 17 19.75 27.98 -52.76
CA ILE A 17 18.45 27.53 -52.24
C ILE A 17 17.94 26.40 -53.14
N LEU A 18 17.61 25.27 -52.56
CA LEU A 18 16.58 24.38 -53.09
C LEU A 18 15.62 23.97 -51.96
N CYS A 19 14.45 24.55 -52.10
CA CYS A 19 13.27 24.18 -51.33
C CYS A 19 12.91 22.74 -51.67
N GLN A 20 13.00 21.84 -50.70
CA GLN A 20 12.32 20.55 -50.75
C GLN A 20 11.49 20.40 -49.50
N SER A 21 10.20 20.40 -49.73
CA SER A 21 9.19 19.97 -48.80
C SER A 21 9.44 18.51 -48.41
N ALA A 22 9.89 18.28 -47.17
CA ALA A 22 9.91 16.97 -46.55
C ALA A 22 8.81 16.94 -45.51
N ALA A 23 8.03 15.92 -45.62
CA ALA A 23 6.90 15.55 -44.77
C ALA A 23 7.25 15.60 -43.26
N ALA A 24 6.33 16.15 -42.52
CA ALA A 24 6.36 16.11 -41.05
C ALA A 24 6.28 14.68 -40.57
N GLU A 25 7.42 14.12 -40.23
CA GLU A 25 7.43 12.93 -39.34
C GLU A 25 7.03 13.38 -37.94
N GLY A 26 5.96 12.75 -37.47
CA GLY A 26 5.38 13.03 -36.17
C GLY A 26 6.41 12.83 -35.06
N VAL A 27 6.79 13.93 -34.43
CA VAL A 27 7.41 13.89 -33.11
C VAL A 27 6.35 13.35 -32.14
N SER A 28 6.46 12.06 -31.84
CA SER A 28 5.75 11.47 -30.71
C SER A 28 6.25 12.19 -29.46
N SER A 29 5.56 13.23 -29.07
CA SER A 29 5.67 13.84 -27.76
C SER A 29 5.21 12.80 -26.76
N SER A 30 6.15 12.08 -26.17
CA SER A 30 5.89 11.35 -24.93
C SER A 30 5.57 12.41 -23.87
N ALA A 31 4.28 12.71 -23.72
CA ALA A 31 3.81 13.44 -22.56
C ALA A 31 4.30 12.71 -21.31
N PRO A 32 4.84 13.42 -20.31
CA PRO A 32 5.12 12.78 -19.03
C PRO A 32 3.85 12.11 -18.54
N PRO A 33 3.95 10.97 -17.81
CA PRO A 33 2.78 10.31 -17.30
C PRO A 33 1.94 11.35 -16.54
N GLN A 34 0.74 11.61 -17.01
CA GLN A 34 -0.20 12.46 -16.32
C GLN A 34 -0.48 11.77 -14.99
N GLN A 35 0.12 12.30 -13.92
CA GLN A 35 -0.39 12.05 -12.59
C GLN A 35 -1.85 12.47 -12.62
N ASN A 36 -2.74 11.50 -12.48
CA ASN A 36 -4.18 11.71 -12.34
C ASN A 36 -4.43 12.58 -11.10
N SER A 37 -4.31 13.87 -11.26
CA SER A 37 -4.75 14.85 -10.28
C SER A 37 -6.28 14.85 -10.29
N GLY A 38 -6.88 14.16 -9.32
CA GLY A 38 -8.28 14.35 -9.00
C GLY A 38 -9.16 13.15 -8.75
N SER A 39 -8.68 11.91 -8.75
CA SER A 39 -9.51 10.82 -8.23
C SER A 39 -9.43 10.84 -6.69
N ILE A 40 -10.57 11.02 -6.05
CA ILE A 40 -10.69 10.88 -4.60
C ILE A 40 -10.19 9.49 -4.23
N GLN A 41 -9.03 9.42 -3.59
CA GLN A 41 -8.44 8.17 -3.18
C GLN A 41 -9.14 7.68 -1.91
N LYS A 42 -9.46 6.39 -1.87
CA LYS A 42 -9.98 5.71 -0.69
C LYS A 42 -8.92 4.77 -0.14
N ALA A 43 -8.88 4.62 1.17
CA ALA A 43 -7.90 3.80 1.84
C ALA A 43 -8.57 2.70 2.65
N VAL A 44 -8.10 1.47 2.54
CA VAL A 44 -8.56 0.36 3.35
C VAL A 44 -7.39 -0.46 3.88
N VAL A 45 -7.43 -0.78 5.15
CA VAL A 45 -6.49 -1.74 5.77
C VAL A 45 -7.28 -2.96 6.22
N PHE A 46 -6.88 -4.13 5.75
CA PHE A 46 -7.38 -5.39 6.26
C PHE A 46 -6.51 -5.85 7.42
N THR A 47 -7.14 -6.16 8.56
CA THR A 47 -6.43 -6.80 9.66
C THR A 47 -6.83 -8.28 9.74
N LEU A 48 -5.85 -9.15 9.91
CA LEU A 48 -6.01 -10.59 10.01
C LEU A 48 -5.54 -11.04 11.38
N ASP A 49 -6.44 -11.61 12.13
CA ASP A 49 -6.09 -12.39 13.32
C ASP A 49 -5.31 -13.64 12.91
N ALA A 50 -4.11 -13.73 13.42
CA ALA A 50 -3.21 -14.86 13.20
C ALA A 50 -2.97 -15.66 14.48
N SER A 51 -3.87 -15.55 15.45
CA SER A 51 -3.79 -16.28 16.71
C SER A 51 -4.00 -17.78 16.56
N ASN A 52 -3.67 -18.51 17.59
CA ASN A 52 -3.75 -19.98 17.57
C ASN A 52 -5.18 -20.53 17.42
N SER A 53 -6.22 -19.80 17.85
CA SER A 53 -7.63 -20.19 17.69
C SER A 53 -8.02 -20.35 16.22
N MET A 54 -7.44 -19.53 15.34
CA MET A 54 -7.65 -19.60 13.89
C MET A 54 -7.26 -20.97 13.29
N ASN A 55 -6.34 -21.74 13.90
CA ASN A 55 -6.07 -23.12 13.46
C ASN A 55 -7.27 -24.04 13.58
N GLY A 56 -8.16 -23.77 14.54
CA GLY A 56 -9.40 -24.51 14.72
C GLY A 56 -10.55 -23.98 13.91
N ASN A 57 -10.67 -22.66 13.83
CA ASN A 57 -11.84 -21.94 13.31
C ASN A 57 -11.71 -21.58 11.84
N ASP A 58 -10.49 -21.38 11.34
CA ASP A 58 -10.19 -21.11 9.92
C ASP A 58 -9.18 -22.09 9.34
N ARG A 59 -9.44 -23.40 9.48
CA ARG A 59 -8.56 -24.48 9.01
C ARG A 59 -8.23 -24.42 7.52
N ASN A 60 -9.13 -23.89 6.72
CA ASN A 60 -8.98 -23.78 5.27
C ASN A 60 -8.42 -22.43 4.84
N ARG A 61 -8.04 -21.57 5.79
CA ARG A 61 -7.50 -20.23 5.54
C ARG A 61 -8.45 -19.32 4.73
N LEU A 62 -9.76 -19.48 4.94
CA LEU A 62 -10.79 -18.74 4.22
C LEU A 62 -10.73 -17.23 4.51
N ALA A 63 -10.23 -16.83 5.68
CA ALA A 63 -10.01 -15.43 6.00
C ALA A 63 -9.03 -14.79 4.99
N ILE A 64 -7.93 -15.48 4.66
CA ILE A 64 -6.94 -15.02 3.68
C ILE A 64 -7.52 -15.00 2.27
N ASP A 65 -8.24 -16.05 1.88
CA ASP A 65 -8.91 -16.11 0.58
C ASP A 65 -9.96 -14.98 0.45
N SER A 66 -10.68 -14.68 1.54
CA SER A 66 -11.66 -13.58 1.57
C SER A 66 -10.99 -12.21 1.41
N ILE A 67 -9.87 -11.98 2.11
CA ILE A 67 -9.06 -10.77 1.93
C ILE A 67 -8.60 -10.66 0.48
N ALA A 68 -8.11 -11.74 -0.11
CA ALA A 68 -7.69 -11.78 -1.51
C ALA A 68 -8.81 -11.35 -2.46
N GLN A 69 -9.98 -11.96 -2.33
CA GLN A 69 -11.14 -11.63 -3.17
C GLN A 69 -11.54 -10.16 -3.01
N LEU A 70 -11.57 -9.65 -1.78
CA LEU A 70 -11.89 -8.24 -1.53
C LEU A 70 -10.86 -7.33 -2.16
N ILE A 71 -9.56 -7.55 -1.92
CA ILE A 71 -8.48 -6.72 -2.46
C ILE A 71 -8.53 -6.65 -3.98
N TYR A 72 -8.70 -7.79 -4.67
CA TYR A 72 -8.75 -7.81 -6.14
C TYR A 72 -10.05 -7.24 -6.71
N SER A 73 -11.13 -7.21 -5.92
CA SER A 73 -12.41 -6.61 -6.35
C SER A 73 -12.48 -5.10 -6.19
N LEU A 74 -11.59 -4.50 -5.39
CA LEU A 74 -11.61 -3.06 -5.16
C LEU A 74 -11.26 -2.28 -6.43
N PRO A 75 -11.93 -1.16 -6.70
CA PRO A 75 -11.60 -0.26 -7.80
C PRO A 75 -10.17 0.30 -7.69
N SER A 76 -9.64 0.84 -8.81
CA SER A 76 -8.27 1.35 -8.89
C SER A 76 -8.02 2.62 -8.05
N ASN A 77 -9.07 3.29 -7.61
CA ASN A 77 -8.98 4.46 -6.72
C ASN A 77 -8.83 4.10 -5.23
N TYR A 78 -8.66 2.80 -4.91
CA TYR A 78 -8.32 2.36 -3.56
C TYR A 78 -6.83 2.12 -3.39
N VAL A 79 -6.29 2.59 -2.28
CA VAL A 79 -5.01 2.11 -1.72
C VAL A 79 -5.30 1.14 -0.59
N VAL A 80 -4.50 0.09 -0.52
CA VAL A 80 -4.76 -1.05 0.34
C VAL A 80 -3.54 -1.35 1.20
N GLY A 81 -3.76 -1.67 2.47
CA GLY A 81 -2.76 -2.22 3.37
C GLY A 81 -3.25 -3.52 4.01
N VAL A 82 -2.34 -4.30 4.55
CA VAL A 82 -2.66 -5.47 5.36
C VAL A 82 -1.82 -5.50 6.62
N VAL A 83 -2.44 -5.89 7.72
CA VAL A 83 -1.79 -6.15 9.02
C VAL A 83 -2.24 -7.50 9.50
N ALA A 84 -1.32 -8.41 9.77
CA ALA A 84 -1.61 -9.63 10.49
C ALA A 84 -1.01 -9.56 11.89
N TYR A 85 -1.76 -9.96 12.88
CA TYR A 85 -1.38 -9.89 14.27
C TYR A 85 -1.71 -11.20 15.01
N ASN A 86 -0.93 -11.50 16.01
CA ASN A 86 -1.22 -12.49 17.03
C ASN A 86 -0.84 -11.91 18.41
N THR A 87 0.18 -12.42 19.11
CA THR A 87 0.77 -11.76 20.28
C THR A 87 1.37 -10.41 19.91
N ASP A 88 1.93 -10.32 18.69
CA ASP A 88 2.61 -9.16 18.11
C ASP A 88 2.14 -8.95 16.65
N ILE A 89 2.68 -7.94 15.97
CA ILE A 89 2.52 -7.81 14.52
C ILE A 89 3.39 -8.86 13.83
N VAL A 90 2.76 -9.81 13.15
CA VAL A 90 3.46 -10.90 12.43
C VAL A 90 3.69 -10.61 10.95
N ALA A 91 2.86 -9.75 10.37
CA ALA A 91 3.07 -9.20 9.04
C ALA A 91 2.40 -7.83 8.93
N ALA A 92 3.05 -6.91 8.27
CA ALA A 92 2.43 -5.63 7.90
C ALA A 92 2.97 -5.21 6.54
N GLN A 93 2.07 -4.98 5.60
CA GLN A 93 2.39 -4.40 4.31
C GLN A 93 1.73 -3.03 4.20
N GLY A 94 2.54 -2.01 3.95
CA GLY A 94 2.09 -0.63 3.84
C GLY A 94 1.15 -0.40 2.67
N MET A 95 0.56 0.78 2.64
CA MET A 95 -0.45 1.14 1.66
C MET A 95 0.09 1.04 0.23
N ALA A 96 -0.61 0.31 -0.62
CA ALA A 96 -0.24 0.06 -2.00
C ALA A 96 -1.43 0.30 -2.94
N ASP A 97 -1.15 0.80 -4.13
CA ASP A 97 -2.15 1.00 -5.18
C ASP A 97 -2.56 -0.31 -5.88
N SER A 98 -3.45 -0.20 -6.85
CA SER A 98 -3.97 -1.34 -7.60
C SER A 98 -2.92 -2.14 -8.37
N GLY A 99 -1.79 -1.53 -8.72
CA GLY A 99 -0.68 -2.20 -9.42
C GLY A 99 0.21 -3.03 -8.52
N SER A 100 0.12 -2.84 -7.20
CA SER A 100 1.01 -3.47 -6.21
C SER A 100 0.29 -4.44 -5.27
N ARG A 101 -0.94 -4.83 -5.58
CA ARG A 101 -1.78 -5.71 -4.73
C ARG A 101 -1.17 -7.08 -4.47
N ASP A 102 -0.37 -7.59 -5.39
CA ASP A 102 0.32 -8.88 -5.21
C ASP A 102 1.28 -8.86 -4.03
N SER A 103 1.91 -7.72 -3.73
CA SER A 103 2.78 -7.58 -2.56
C SER A 103 2.01 -7.69 -1.25
N ILE A 104 0.79 -7.13 -1.21
CA ILE A 104 -0.14 -7.22 -0.08
C ILE A 104 -0.52 -8.69 0.16
N MET A 105 -0.90 -9.39 -0.91
CA MET A 105 -1.31 -10.78 -0.82
C MET A 105 -0.18 -11.69 -0.38
N LYS A 106 1.04 -11.46 -0.88
CA LYS A 106 2.21 -12.23 -0.45
C LYS A 106 2.48 -12.09 1.05
N ALA A 107 2.26 -10.91 1.62
CA ALA A 107 2.39 -10.71 3.07
C ALA A 107 1.32 -11.51 3.84
N ALA A 108 0.05 -11.47 3.40
CA ALA A 108 -1.04 -12.23 4.02
C ALA A 108 -0.82 -13.75 3.91
N ASP A 109 -0.38 -14.26 2.76
CA ASP A 109 -0.13 -15.70 2.54
C ASP A 109 1.00 -16.26 3.41
N SER A 110 1.97 -15.42 3.79
CA SER A 110 3.10 -15.81 4.62
C SER A 110 2.73 -16.10 6.09
N VAL A 111 1.54 -15.64 6.52
CA VAL A 111 1.09 -15.70 7.91
C VAL A 111 0.90 -17.14 8.37
N ARG A 112 1.26 -17.41 9.64
CA ARG A 112 1.01 -18.67 10.36
C ARG A 112 0.15 -18.37 11.58
N TYR A 113 -0.85 -19.20 11.83
CA TYR A 113 -1.72 -19.08 12.98
C TYR A 113 -1.03 -19.62 14.24
N THR A 114 -0.62 -18.72 15.12
CA THR A 114 0.10 -19.02 16.36
C THR A 114 -0.10 -17.90 17.39
N GLY A 115 0.22 -18.17 18.65
CA GLY A 115 0.22 -17.14 19.70
C GLY A 115 -1.17 -16.74 20.18
N TYR A 116 -1.24 -15.57 20.80
CA TYR A 116 -2.44 -15.00 21.41
C TYR A 116 -3.14 -14.00 20.50
N THR A 117 -4.23 -13.38 20.95
CA THR A 117 -5.06 -12.46 20.17
C THR A 117 -4.89 -11.02 20.67
N ASN A 118 -3.85 -10.33 20.22
CA ASN A 118 -3.59 -8.92 20.55
C ASN A 118 -4.24 -7.97 19.54
N ALA A 119 -5.57 -7.91 19.54
CA ALA A 119 -6.30 -7.04 18.61
C ALA A 119 -6.02 -5.56 18.82
N GLY A 120 -5.65 -5.15 20.04
CA GLY A 120 -5.26 -3.76 20.32
C GLY A 120 -4.06 -3.33 19.47
N THR A 121 -3.01 -4.15 19.46
CA THR A 121 -1.82 -3.89 18.62
C THR A 121 -2.16 -3.96 17.13
N GLY A 122 -3.01 -4.92 16.72
CA GLY A 122 -3.44 -5.06 15.32
C GLY A 122 -4.17 -3.82 14.80
N LEU A 123 -5.16 -3.32 15.56
CA LEU A 123 -5.93 -2.14 15.18
C LEU A 123 -5.07 -0.86 15.21
N THR A 124 -4.25 -0.67 16.24
CA THR A 124 -3.31 0.46 16.31
C THR A 124 -2.43 0.50 15.06
N LYS A 125 -1.86 -0.64 14.67
CA LYS A 125 -1.01 -0.71 13.47
C LYS A 125 -1.77 -0.40 12.19
N ALA A 126 -3.03 -0.79 12.09
CA ALA A 126 -3.87 -0.46 10.93
C ALA A 126 -4.12 1.05 10.83
N LEU A 127 -4.37 1.73 11.94
CA LEU A 127 -4.53 3.20 11.97
C LEU A 127 -3.24 3.90 11.58
N GLU A 128 -2.07 3.47 12.10
CA GLU A 128 -0.76 3.99 11.69
C GLU A 128 -0.57 3.91 10.17
N LEU A 129 -0.97 2.79 9.53
CA LEU A 129 -0.87 2.67 8.07
C LEU A 129 -1.81 3.65 7.36
N LEU A 130 -3.04 3.80 7.84
CA LEU A 130 -3.99 4.77 7.26
C LEU A 130 -3.52 6.21 7.38
N ASP A 131 -2.74 6.53 8.41
CA ASP A 131 -2.19 7.88 8.58
C ASP A 131 -1.05 8.20 7.62
N THR A 132 -0.49 7.20 6.96
CA THR A 132 0.55 7.42 5.94
C THR A 132 0.00 7.94 4.60
N VAL A 133 -1.32 7.96 4.41
CA VAL A 133 -1.95 8.34 3.14
C VAL A 133 -3.04 9.39 3.32
N GLU A 134 -3.14 10.28 2.34
CA GLU A 134 -4.26 11.20 2.21
C GLU A 134 -5.39 10.51 1.43
N ALA A 135 -6.54 10.32 2.08
CA ALA A 135 -7.69 9.69 1.47
C ALA A 135 -8.99 10.34 1.99
N SER A 136 -10.00 10.40 1.14
CA SER A 136 -11.32 10.96 1.50
C SER A 136 -12.14 10.03 2.39
N GLU A 137 -11.86 8.73 2.29
CA GLU A 137 -12.47 7.70 3.11
C GLU A 137 -11.38 6.73 3.59
N LYS A 138 -11.37 6.48 4.89
CA LYS A 138 -10.42 5.55 5.53
C LYS A 138 -11.21 4.45 6.24
N THR A 139 -10.86 3.20 5.98
CA THR A 139 -11.59 2.04 6.51
C THR A 139 -10.61 0.99 7.03
N VAL A 140 -10.94 0.38 8.15
CA VAL A 140 -10.33 -0.86 8.64
C VAL A 140 -11.36 -1.99 8.52
N VAL A 141 -10.97 -3.12 7.95
CA VAL A 141 -11.76 -4.35 7.94
C VAL A 141 -11.01 -5.38 8.77
N MET A 142 -11.62 -5.78 9.89
CA MET A 142 -11.00 -6.75 10.81
C MET A 142 -11.58 -8.14 10.59
N LEU A 143 -10.70 -9.12 10.42
CA LEU A 143 -11.05 -10.55 10.37
C LEU A 143 -10.44 -11.23 11.58
N SER A 144 -11.30 -11.69 12.49
CA SER A 144 -10.96 -12.40 13.72
C SER A 144 -12.02 -13.45 14.01
N ASP A 145 -11.67 -14.48 14.72
CA ASP A 145 -12.57 -15.57 15.14
C ASP A 145 -12.99 -15.45 16.62
N GLY A 146 -12.55 -14.41 17.33
CA GLY A 146 -12.80 -14.40 18.74
C GLY A 146 -12.46 -13.13 19.52
N GLU A 147 -12.38 -13.36 20.81
CA GLU A 147 -12.12 -12.34 21.81
C GLU A 147 -10.62 -12.06 21.94
N ILE A 148 -10.30 -10.88 22.49
CA ILE A 148 -8.93 -10.54 22.86
C ILE A 148 -8.50 -11.45 24.01
N VAL A 149 -7.47 -12.26 23.78
CA VAL A 149 -6.91 -13.19 24.75
C VAL A 149 -5.39 -13.14 24.68
N MET A 150 -4.76 -12.83 25.80
CA MET A 150 -3.31 -12.83 25.96
C MET A 150 -2.88 -13.94 26.95
N GLN A 151 -1.59 -13.98 27.27
CA GLN A 151 -1.02 -15.02 28.16
C GLN A 151 -1.57 -14.98 29.59
N ASP A 152 -2.11 -13.85 30.01
CA ASP A 152 -2.73 -13.67 31.33
C ASP A 152 -3.76 -12.52 31.30
N ASP A 153 -4.51 -12.39 32.40
CA ASP A 153 -5.59 -11.39 32.52
C ASP A 153 -5.04 -9.95 32.45
N ALA A 154 -3.85 -9.70 32.99
CA ALA A 154 -3.26 -8.36 32.99
C ALA A 154 -2.89 -7.95 31.57
N ALA A 155 -2.26 -8.82 30.79
CA ALA A 155 -1.94 -8.58 29.39
C ALA A 155 -3.21 -8.48 28.52
N THR A 156 -4.23 -9.27 28.81
CA THR A 156 -5.54 -9.20 28.15
C THR A 156 -6.19 -7.83 28.40
N ALA A 157 -6.17 -7.33 29.64
CA ALA A 157 -6.69 -6.02 29.97
C ALA A 157 -5.92 -4.88 29.28
N VAL A 158 -4.60 -5.00 29.14
CA VAL A 158 -3.77 -4.04 28.40
C VAL A 158 -4.15 -4.03 26.92
N SER A 159 -4.24 -5.19 26.27
CA SER A 159 -4.63 -5.27 24.84
C SER A 159 -6.06 -4.75 24.62
N SER A 160 -6.99 -5.06 25.52
CA SER A 160 -8.37 -4.54 25.46
C SER A 160 -8.41 -3.01 25.60
N GLY A 161 -7.65 -2.45 26.54
CA GLY A 161 -7.56 -1.00 26.68
C GLY A 161 -6.91 -0.32 25.46
N GLN A 162 -5.91 -0.94 24.84
CA GLN A 162 -5.33 -0.47 23.57
C GLN A 162 -6.37 -0.50 22.45
N PHE A 163 -7.16 -1.57 22.36
CA PHE A 163 -8.21 -1.69 21.37
C PHE A 163 -9.28 -0.59 21.52
N GLU A 164 -9.77 -0.35 22.73
CA GLU A 164 -10.73 0.71 23.03
C GLU A 164 -10.20 2.10 22.69
N ASN A 165 -8.93 2.36 22.99
CA ASN A 165 -8.27 3.61 22.64
C ASN A 165 -8.16 3.77 21.11
N ALA A 166 -7.78 2.73 20.40
CA ALA A 166 -7.69 2.74 18.93
C ALA A 166 -9.08 2.92 18.27
N VAL A 167 -10.13 2.30 18.82
CA VAL A 167 -11.51 2.56 18.36
C VAL A 167 -11.91 4.01 18.57
N THR A 168 -11.53 4.60 19.70
CA THR A 168 -11.80 6.02 19.99
C THR A 168 -11.05 6.94 19.03
N GLU A 169 -9.78 6.64 18.75
CA GLU A 169 -8.96 7.35 17.77
C GLU A 169 -9.54 7.26 16.36
N ALA A 170 -9.92 6.07 15.91
CA ALA A 170 -10.58 5.84 14.63
C ALA A 170 -11.82 6.70 14.48
N LYS A 171 -12.67 6.71 15.51
CA LYS A 171 -13.89 7.52 15.53
C LYS A 171 -13.59 9.03 15.42
N ASN A 172 -12.58 9.51 16.15
CA ASN A 172 -12.21 10.93 16.13
C ASN A 172 -11.59 11.34 14.79
N SER A 173 -10.92 10.43 14.11
CA SER A 173 -10.28 10.64 12.79
C SER A 173 -11.21 10.31 11.60
N GLY A 174 -12.46 9.91 11.87
CA GLY A 174 -13.42 9.57 10.82
C GLY A 174 -13.12 8.25 10.10
N VAL A 175 -12.32 7.37 10.72
CA VAL A 175 -12.05 6.02 10.19
C VAL A 175 -13.21 5.09 10.53
N VAL A 176 -13.71 4.36 9.53
CA VAL A 176 -14.76 3.35 9.71
C VAL A 176 -14.12 1.99 10.00
N ILE A 177 -14.61 1.29 11.02
CA ILE A 177 -14.17 -0.06 11.37
C ILE A 177 -15.30 -1.04 11.09
N HIS A 178 -15.03 -2.09 10.35
CA HIS A 178 -15.88 -3.27 10.15
C HIS A 178 -15.20 -4.48 10.81
N VAL A 179 -16.00 -5.27 11.54
CA VAL A 179 -15.56 -6.52 12.18
C VAL A 179 -16.44 -7.66 11.70
#